data_2e3573a1e23fc24b88295420f97f1e58
#
_entry.id   2e3573a1e23fc24b88295420f97f1e58
#
_cell.length_a   1.000
_cell.length_b   1.000
_cell.length_c   1.000
_cell.angle_alpha   90.00
_cell.angle_beta   90.00
_cell.angle_gamma   90.00
#
_symmetry.space_group_name_H-M   'P 1'
#
loop_
_entity.id
_entity.type
_entity.pdbx_description
1 polymer ?
#
loop_
_entity_poly.entity_id
_entity_poly.type
_entity_poly.pdbx_seq_one_letter_code
_entity_poly.pdbx_strand_id
1 'polypeptide(L)'
;MIVPCIDLMDGKVVQLVQGRKKALEGDTPLEMLRKFGEFPEIQVIDLDAAMGHGENSALVEMLTVKARCRVGGGVRTADRARRLVDLGAHRVIVGTAAFTPALEEISKAVGAERVLVALDSKDGKIVVKGWREATDLTAVDVLHKLEPYCSGFLCTYVDKEGMLQGTDLEWFRQLREATNHEITAAGGITTMEDIRALTAMGIHSALGMAIYTGRLDLAELARLNVYYPPSVS
;
A
#
# COMPACT_ATOMS: atom_id res chain seq x y z
N MET A 1 5.48 -5.03 -10.66
CA MET A 1 5.70 -3.55 -10.60
C MET A 1 6.22 -3.18 -9.22
N ILE A 2 7.13 -2.21 -9.17
CA ILE A 2 7.62 -1.60 -7.93
C ILE A 2 6.84 -0.30 -7.69
N VAL A 3 6.37 -0.11 -6.46
CA VAL A 3 5.53 1.02 -6.06
C VAL A 3 6.18 1.70 -4.85
N PRO A 4 6.83 2.85 -5.02
CA PRO A 4 7.37 3.60 -3.89
C PRO A 4 6.24 4.20 -3.04
N CYS A 5 6.48 4.28 -1.72
CA CYS A 5 5.49 4.74 -0.74
C CYS A 5 5.85 6.11 -0.17
N ILE A 6 4.84 6.95 -0.03
CA ILE A 6 4.88 8.23 0.69
C ILE A 6 3.87 8.17 1.83
N ASP A 7 4.34 8.20 3.05
CA ASP A 7 3.50 8.30 4.25
C ASP A 7 3.45 9.75 4.71
N LEU A 8 2.24 10.28 4.91
CA LEU A 8 2.00 11.67 5.32
C LEU A 8 1.55 11.71 6.78
N MET A 9 2.23 12.54 7.58
CA MET A 9 1.86 12.81 8.98
C MET A 9 2.25 14.26 9.32
N ASP A 10 1.33 15.01 9.94
CA ASP A 10 1.53 16.42 10.32
C ASP A 10 2.04 17.29 9.16
N GLY A 11 1.54 17.05 7.93
CA GLY A 11 1.96 17.80 6.75
C GLY A 11 3.35 17.44 6.21
N LYS A 12 3.96 16.35 6.68
CA LYS A 12 5.33 15.92 6.33
C LYS A 12 5.34 14.50 5.79
N VAL A 13 6.41 14.18 5.05
CA VAL A 13 6.72 12.79 4.69
C VAL A 13 7.46 12.12 5.83
N VAL A 14 6.97 10.96 6.24
CA VAL A 14 7.57 10.19 7.34
C VAL A 14 7.75 8.73 6.96
N GLN A 15 8.59 8.02 7.72
CA GLN A 15 8.63 6.57 7.72
C GLN A 15 8.48 6.06 9.16
N LEU A 16 7.62 5.08 9.36
CA LEU A 16 7.38 4.47 10.66
C LEU A 16 8.03 3.08 10.73
N VAL A 17 8.43 2.66 11.93
CA VAL A 17 8.75 1.27 12.26
C VAL A 17 7.52 0.66 12.89
N GLN A 18 7.03 -0.44 12.31
CA GLN A 18 5.83 -1.17 12.74
C GLN A 18 4.61 -0.25 13.00
N GLY A 19 4.44 0.79 12.18
CA GLY A 19 3.32 1.74 12.28
C GLY A 19 3.26 2.57 13.56
N ARG A 20 4.28 2.55 14.40
CA ARG A 20 4.23 3.17 15.75
C ARG A 20 5.28 4.23 16.01
N LYS A 21 6.52 3.97 15.63
CA LYS A 21 7.64 4.85 15.94
C LYS A 21 8.10 5.57 14.68
N LYS A 22 8.04 6.90 14.67
CA LYS A 22 8.67 7.69 13.61
C LYS A 22 10.17 7.40 13.58
N ALA A 23 10.63 6.80 12.50
CA ALA A 23 12.03 6.46 12.30
C ALA A 23 12.77 7.55 11.52
N LEU A 24 12.11 8.08 10.48
CA LEU A 24 12.69 9.07 9.58
C LEU A 24 11.65 10.16 9.28
N GLU A 25 12.14 11.37 9.04
CA GLU A 25 11.44 12.41 8.31
C GLU A 25 12.09 12.47 6.93
N GLY A 26 11.29 12.32 5.89
CA GLY A 26 11.75 12.35 4.50
C GLY A 26 11.90 13.78 3.99
N ASP A 27 12.27 13.90 2.73
CA ASP A 27 12.23 15.18 2.01
C ASP A 27 10.77 15.66 1.88
N THR A 28 10.59 16.87 1.38
CA THR A 28 9.23 17.38 1.14
C THR A 28 8.44 16.46 0.19
N PRO A 29 7.10 16.41 0.29
CA PRO A 29 6.27 15.60 -0.63
C PRO A 29 6.58 15.85 -2.11
N LEU A 30 6.91 17.10 -2.47
CA LEU A 30 7.25 17.45 -3.84
C LEU A 30 8.63 16.92 -4.28
N GLU A 31 9.60 16.92 -3.39
CA GLU A 31 10.92 16.32 -3.66
C GLU A 31 10.82 14.80 -3.77
N MET A 32 10.02 14.17 -2.91
CA MET A 32 9.76 12.73 -3.03
C MET A 32 9.07 12.39 -4.34
N LEU A 33 8.10 13.21 -4.78
CA LEU A 33 7.46 13.04 -6.08
C LEU A 33 8.45 13.11 -7.24
N ARG A 34 9.43 14.05 -7.19
CA ARG A 34 10.49 14.12 -8.21
C ARG A 34 11.39 12.88 -8.21
N LYS A 35 11.73 12.36 -7.03
CA LYS A 35 12.51 11.12 -6.89
C LYS A 35 11.77 9.89 -7.44
N PHE A 36 10.45 9.88 -7.32
CA PHE A 36 9.59 8.76 -7.75
C PHE A 36 8.98 8.93 -9.15
N GLY A 37 9.35 9.99 -9.88
CA GLY A 37 8.73 10.33 -11.17
C GLY A 37 8.89 9.29 -12.28
N GLU A 38 9.87 8.38 -12.17
CA GLU A 38 10.06 7.28 -13.13
C GLU A 38 9.21 6.02 -12.82
N PHE A 39 8.49 6.02 -11.69
CA PHE A 39 7.65 4.89 -11.32
C PHE A 39 6.22 5.06 -11.85
N PRO A 40 5.61 3.98 -12.39
CA PRO A 40 4.28 4.06 -13.00
C PRO A 40 3.16 4.42 -12.01
N GLU A 41 3.34 4.11 -10.73
CA GLU A 41 2.36 4.35 -9.68
C GLU A 41 3.09 4.60 -8.35
N ILE A 42 2.53 5.47 -7.53
CA ILE A 42 3.03 5.81 -6.19
C ILE A 42 1.93 5.47 -5.17
N GLN A 43 2.33 4.91 -4.03
CA GLN A 43 1.42 4.72 -2.91
C GLN A 43 1.53 5.90 -1.95
N VAL A 44 0.39 6.48 -1.57
CA VAL A 44 0.29 7.59 -0.61
C VAL A 44 -0.59 7.15 0.55
N ILE A 45 -0.08 7.19 1.76
CA ILE A 45 -0.83 6.87 2.98
C ILE A 45 -0.95 8.12 3.85
N ASP A 46 -2.17 8.59 4.05
CA ASP A 46 -2.48 9.67 5.00
C ASP A 46 -2.63 9.06 6.40
N LEU A 47 -1.55 9.12 7.18
CA LEU A 47 -1.50 8.54 8.52
C LEU A 47 -2.39 9.32 9.51
N ASP A 48 -2.53 10.64 9.36
CA ASP A 48 -3.40 11.44 10.23
C ASP A 48 -4.86 11.02 10.04
N ALA A 49 -5.30 10.84 8.79
CA ALA A 49 -6.63 10.31 8.48
C ALA A 49 -6.79 8.85 8.96
N ALA A 50 -5.76 8.02 8.86
CA ALA A 50 -5.78 6.65 9.36
C ALA A 50 -5.96 6.60 10.88
N MET A 51 -5.31 7.51 11.61
CA MET A 51 -5.37 7.61 13.07
C MET A 51 -6.57 8.43 13.57
N GLY A 52 -7.26 9.17 12.71
CA GLY A 52 -8.37 10.05 13.08
C GLY A 52 -7.94 11.37 13.73
N HIS A 53 -6.75 11.86 13.43
CA HIS A 53 -6.18 13.11 13.95
C HIS A 53 -6.24 14.28 12.96
N GLY A 54 -7.00 14.15 11.88
CA GLY A 54 -7.07 15.11 10.80
C GLY A 54 -6.88 14.46 9.45
N GLU A 55 -6.48 15.23 8.44
CA GLU A 55 -6.19 14.75 7.09
C GLU A 55 -5.23 15.67 6.34
N ASN A 56 -4.45 15.10 5.42
CA ASN A 56 -3.49 15.82 4.57
C ASN A 56 -4.05 16.07 3.15
N SER A 57 -5.32 16.40 3.02
CA SER A 57 -6.04 16.47 1.73
C SER A 57 -5.35 17.34 0.69
N ALA A 58 -4.81 18.51 1.07
CA ALA A 58 -4.11 19.41 0.13
C ALA A 58 -2.80 18.77 -0.41
N LEU A 59 -2.09 17.99 0.41
CA LEU A 59 -0.90 17.27 -0.04
C LEU A 59 -1.27 16.08 -0.92
N VAL A 60 -2.33 15.35 -0.57
CA VAL A 60 -2.86 14.27 -1.41
C VAL A 60 -3.22 14.80 -2.79
N GLU A 61 -3.99 15.90 -2.89
CA GLU A 61 -4.35 16.54 -4.16
C GLU A 61 -3.11 16.95 -4.96
N MET A 62 -2.15 17.60 -4.30
CA MET A 62 -0.90 18.00 -4.96
C MET A 62 -0.15 16.82 -5.57
N LEU A 63 -0.13 15.66 -4.90
CA LEU A 63 0.55 14.45 -5.36
C LEU A 63 -0.24 13.78 -6.50
N THR A 64 -1.56 13.64 -6.35
CA THR A 64 -2.43 12.93 -7.31
C THR A 64 -2.59 13.65 -8.64
N VAL A 65 -2.54 14.99 -8.65
CA VAL A 65 -2.54 15.80 -9.88
C VAL A 65 -1.27 15.60 -10.70
N LYS A 66 -0.16 15.23 -10.05
CA LYS A 66 1.16 15.14 -10.69
C LYS A 66 1.63 13.73 -10.98
N ALA A 67 1.06 12.73 -10.32
CA ALA A 67 1.42 11.33 -10.47
C ALA A 67 0.19 10.42 -10.32
N ARG A 68 0.27 9.23 -10.92
CA ARG A 68 -0.73 8.19 -10.70
C ARG A 68 -0.55 7.63 -9.29
N CYS A 69 -1.47 7.98 -8.39
CA CYS A 69 -1.40 7.60 -6.99
C CYS A 69 -2.51 6.65 -6.59
N ARG A 70 -2.16 5.64 -5.79
CA ARG A 70 -3.11 4.90 -4.97
C ARG A 70 -3.04 5.45 -3.55
N VAL A 71 -4.20 5.82 -3.00
CA VAL A 71 -4.28 6.59 -1.77
C VAL A 71 -5.00 5.82 -0.68
N GLY A 72 -4.35 5.68 0.47
CA GLY A 72 -4.91 5.09 1.68
C GLY A 72 -4.90 6.06 2.85
N GLY A 73 -5.48 5.61 3.96
CA GLY A 73 -5.59 6.41 5.18
C GLY A 73 -7.03 6.90 5.41
N GLY A 74 -7.67 6.36 6.44
CA GLY A 74 -9.00 6.78 6.87
C GLY A 74 -10.15 6.49 5.89
N VAL A 75 -9.98 5.63 4.90
CA VAL A 75 -11.04 5.25 3.95
C VAL A 75 -12.02 4.30 4.64
N ARG A 76 -13.05 4.87 5.28
CA ARG A 76 -14.04 4.14 6.08
C ARG A 76 -15.46 4.26 5.54
N THR A 77 -15.71 5.16 4.58
CA THR A 77 -17.03 5.45 4.02
C THR A 77 -16.93 5.68 2.51
N ALA A 78 -18.05 5.50 1.82
CA ALA A 78 -18.19 5.80 0.40
C ALA A 78 -17.87 7.27 0.08
N ASP A 79 -18.28 8.21 0.94
CA ASP A 79 -18.01 9.64 0.73
C ASP A 79 -16.51 9.97 0.81
N ARG A 80 -15.79 9.35 1.75
CA ARG A 80 -14.32 9.52 1.81
C ARG A 80 -13.65 8.95 0.58
N ALA A 81 -14.08 7.78 0.11
CA ALA A 81 -13.55 7.18 -1.10
C ALA A 81 -13.80 8.06 -2.34
N ARG A 82 -15.02 8.56 -2.53
CA ARG A 82 -15.34 9.51 -3.62
C ARG A 82 -14.47 10.75 -3.55
N ARG A 83 -14.37 11.38 -2.37
CA ARG A 83 -13.54 12.56 -2.18
C ARG A 83 -12.08 12.33 -2.59
N LEU A 84 -11.49 11.19 -2.27
CA LEU A 84 -10.12 10.87 -2.70
C LEU A 84 -10.02 10.71 -4.23
N VAL A 85 -11.01 10.08 -4.86
CA VAL A 85 -11.08 9.96 -6.32
C VAL A 85 -11.24 11.35 -6.96
N ASP A 86 -12.08 12.22 -6.40
CA ASP A 86 -12.28 13.60 -6.87
C ASP A 86 -11.01 14.45 -6.73
N LEU A 87 -10.18 14.18 -5.73
CA LEU A 87 -8.83 14.75 -5.57
C LEU A 87 -7.79 14.14 -6.54
N GLY A 88 -8.19 13.23 -7.42
CA GLY A 88 -7.32 12.63 -8.44
C GLY A 88 -6.70 11.28 -8.08
N ALA A 89 -7.07 10.66 -6.96
CA ALA A 89 -6.57 9.32 -6.65
C ALA A 89 -6.99 8.33 -7.74
N HIS A 90 -6.03 7.62 -8.31
CA HIS A 90 -6.30 6.57 -9.29
C HIS A 90 -7.02 5.39 -8.65
N ARG A 91 -6.57 4.97 -7.47
CA ARG A 91 -7.19 3.92 -6.64
C ARG A 91 -7.21 4.34 -5.17
N VAL A 92 -8.15 3.81 -4.41
CA VAL A 92 -8.26 3.99 -2.96
C VAL A 92 -7.90 2.69 -2.24
N ILE A 93 -7.21 2.79 -1.11
CA ILE A 93 -6.82 1.65 -0.28
C ILE A 93 -7.72 1.60 0.94
N VAL A 94 -8.48 0.51 1.09
CA VAL A 94 -9.43 0.28 2.17
C VAL A 94 -8.85 -0.74 3.14
N GLY A 95 -8.55 -0.31 4.36
CA GLY A 95 -8.06 -1.17 5.44
C GLY A 95 -9.19 -1.73 6.30
N THR A 96 -9.29 -1.28 7.55
CA THR A 96 -10.26 -1.78 8.56
C THR A 96 -11.71 -1.86 8.05
N ALA A 97 -12.14 -0.93 7.20
CA ALA A 97 -13.50 -0.93 6.66
C ALA A 97 -13.77 -2.08 5.68
N ALA A 98 -12.73 -2.73 5.15
CA ALA A 98 -12.88 -3.89 4.28
C ALA A 98 -13.56 -5.10 4.97
N PHE A 99 -13.54 -5.14 6.30
CA PHE A 99 -14.16 -6.19 7.10
C PHE A 99 -15.55 -5.79 7.63
N THR A 100 -16.19 -4.81 7.01
CA THR A 100 -17.51 -4.28 7.36
C THR A 100 -18.37 -4.11 6.10
N PRO A 101 -19.69 -3.92 6.21
CA PRO A 101 -20.55 -3.62 5.06
C PRO A 101 -20.13 -2.38 4.25
N ALA A 102 -19.33 -1.49 4.83
CA ALA A 102 -18.85 -0.29 4.13
C ALA A 102 -17.99 -0.61 2.88
N LEU A 103 -17.34 -1.77 2.79
CA LEU A 103 -16.58 -2.16 1.59
C LEU A 103 -17.48 -2.21 0.35
N GLU A 104 -18.64 -2.83 0.45
CA GLU A 104 -19.59 -2.91 -0.65
C GLU A 104 -20.09 -1.52 -1.06
N GLU A 105 -20.38 -0.65 -0.09
CA GLU A 105 -20.80 0.74 -0.34
C GLU A 105 -19.69 1.54 -1.02
N ILE A 106 -18.44 1.40 -0.56
CA ILE A 106 -17.26 2.02 -1.18
C ILE A 106 -17.08 1.53 -2.61
N SER A 107 -17.12 0.22 -2.82
CA SER A 107 -16.97 -0.39 -4.15
C SER A 107 -18.05 0.09 -5.13
N LYS A 108 -19.31 0.15 -4.70
CA LYS A 108 -20.39 0.71 -5.51
C LYS A 108 -20.22 2.21 -5.83
N ALA A 109 -19.59 2.94 -4.92
CA ALA A 109 -19.44 4.38 -5.03
C ALA A 109 -18.35 4.82 -6.01
N VAL A 110 -17.24 4.07 -6.09
CA VAL A 110 -16.06 4.44 -6.89
C VAL A 110 -15.70 3.43 -7.98
N GLY A 111 -16.35 2.26 -8.01
CA GLY A 111 -16.03 1.12 -8.87
C GLY A 111 -15.02 0.17 -8.19
N ALA A 112 -15.24 -1.15 -8.32
CA ALA A 112 -14.36 -2.15 -7.75
C ALA A 112 -12.92 -2.06 -8.31
N GLU A 113 -12.78 -1.66 -9.58
CA GLU A 113 -11.50 -1.44 -10.25
C GLU A 113 -10.63 -0.36 -9.60
N ARG A 114 -11.26 0.55 -8.84
CA ARG A 114 -10.57 1.61 -8.09
C ARG A 114 -10.30 1.26 -6.63
N VAL A 115 -10.71 0.10 -6.16
CA VAL A 115 -10.52 -0.32 -4.78
C VAL A 115 -9.36 -1.29 -4.67
N LEU A 116 -8.44 -1.02 -3.75
CA LEU A 116 -7.48 -1.98 -3.21
C LEU A 116 -7.85 -2.28 -1.76
N VAL A 117 -7.84 -3.53 -1.37
CA VAL A 117 -8.06 -3.93 0.03
C VAL A 117 -6.73 -4.17 0.71
N ALA A 118 -6.50 -3.51 1.86
CA ALA A 118 -5.32 -3.77 2.68
C ALA A 118 -5.56 -4.98 3.60
N LEU A 119 -4.66 -5.96 3.50
CA LEU A 119 -4.61 -7.15 4.32
C LEU A 119 -3.30 -7.15 5.11
N ASP A 120 -3.34 -6.54 6.29
CA ASP A 120 -2.18 -6.47 7.17
C ASP A 120 -2.16 -7.69 8.08
N SER A 121 -1.11 -8.51 8.00
CA SER A 121 -0.94 -9.74 8.77
C SER A 121 0.16 -9.59 9.81
N LYS A 122 -0.16 -9.96 11.04
CA LYS A 122 0.77 -10.06 12.16
C LYS A 122 0.59 -11.40 12.86
N ASP A 123 1.69 -12.11 13.14
CA ASP A 123 1.64 -13.46 13.72
C ASP A 123 0.68 -14.40 12.98
N GLY A 124 0.60 -14.25 11.62
CA GLY A 124 -0.27 -15.02 10.73
C GLY A 124 -1.75 -14.64 10.76
N LYS A 125 -2.16 -13.62 11.53
CA LYS A 125 -3.54 -13.16 11.63
C LYS A 125 -3.72 -11.75 11.08
N ILE A 126 -4.89 -11.50 10.49
CA ILE A 126 -5.26 -10.16 10.05
C ILE A 126 -5.35 -9.21 11.25
N VAL A 127 -4.73 -8.06 11.12
CA VAL A 127 -4.80 -6.97 12.09
C VAL A 127 -5.53 -5.77 11.50
N VAL A 128 -6.27 -5.07 12.34
CA VAL A 128 -7.11 -3.92 11.96
C VAL A 128 -6.85 -2.73 12.89
N LYS A 129 -7.49 -1.58 12.60
CA LYS A 129 -7.41 -0.35 13.41
C LYS A 129 -5.97 0.14 13.61
N GLY A 130 -5.18 0.15 12.52
CA GLY A 130 -3.77 0.54 12.58
C GLY A 130 -2.94 -0.46 13.40
N TRP A 131 -3.19 -1.76 13.18
CA TRP A 131 -2.49 -2.91 13.77
C TRP A 131 -2.64 -3.04 15.30
N ARG A 132 -3.72 -2.45 15.84
CA ARG A 132 -3.99 -2.47 17.31
C ARG A 132 -4.83 -3.65 17.74
N GLU A 133 -5.63 -4.20 16.84
CA GLU A 133 -6.53 -5.31 17.11
C GLU A 133 -6.24 -6.47 16.14
N ALA A 134 -6.00 -7.64 16.67
CA ALA A 134 -5.90 -8.87 15.89
C ALA A 134 -7.29 -9.50 15.73
N THR A 135 -7.50 -10.15 14.59
CA THR A 135 -8.67 -10.99 14.34
C THR A 135 -8.28 -12.47 14.40
N ASP A 136 -9.27 -13.36 14.33
CA ASP A 136 -9.03 -14.80 14.21
C ASP A 136 -8.82 -15.25 12.75
N LEU A 137 -8.92 -14.32 11.77
CA LEU A 137 -8.89 -14.58 10.34
C LEU A 137 -7.44 -14.56 9.83
N THR A 138 -7.15 -15.45 8.89
CA THR A 138 -5.93 -15.35 8.07
C THR A 138 -6.23 -14.59 6.77
N ALA A 139 -5.19 -14.09 6.09
CA ALA A 139 -5.38 -13.41 4.81
C ALA A 139 -6.04 -14.34 3.77
N VAL A 140 -5.61 -15.61 3.70
CA VAL A 140 -6.16 -16.61 2.77
C VAL A 140 -7.66 -16.85 3.01
N ASP A 141 -8.12 -16.86 4.26
CA ASP A 141 -9.53 -17.10 4.61
C ASP A 141 -10.50 -16.04 4.07
N VAL A 142 -10.00 -14.83 3.84
CA VAL A 142 -10.83 -13.67 3.50
C VAL A 142 -10.77 -13.25 2.03
N LEU A 143 -9.72 -13.63 1.29
CA LEU A 143 -9.50 -13.19 -0.10
C LEU A 143 -10.74 -13.33 -0.97
N HIS A 144 -11.28 -14.53 -1.10
CA HIS A 144 -12.44 -14.81 -1.99
C HIS A 144 -13.71 -14.03 -1.63
N LYS A 145 -13.86 -13.65 -0.34
CA LYS A 145 -15.01 -12.85 0.10
C LYS A 145 -14.87 -11.39 -0.29
N LEU A 146 -13.65 -10.92 -0.46
CA LEU A 146 -13.33 -9.52 -0.75
C LEU A 146 -13.13 -9.25 -2.24
N GLU A 147 -12.76 -10.26 -3.03
CA GLU A 147 -12.54 -10.18 -4.48
C GLU A 147 -13.65 -9.46 -5.27
N PRO A 148 -14.96 -9.67 -5.00
CA PRO A 148 -16.01 -8.98 -5.75
C PRO A 148 -16.01 -7.46 -5.60
N TYR A 149 -15.33 -6.92 -4.61
CA TYR A 149 -15.38 -5.51 -4.23
C TYR A 149 -14.09 -4.74 -4.53
N CYS A 150 -13.05 -5.39 -5.07
CA CYS A 150 -11.76 -4.76 -5.29
C CYS A 150 -11.05 -5.27 -6.54
N SER A 151 -10.06 -4.50 -7.02
CA SER A 151 -9.17 -4.90 -8.11
C SER A 151 -7.92 -5.64 -7.64
N GLY A 152 -7.62 -5.61 -6.36
CA GLY A 152 -6.42 -6.24 -5.81
C GLY A 152 -6.24 -5.98 -4.31
N PHE A 153 -5.13 -6.51 -3.81
CA PHE A 153 -4.81 -6.53 -2.40
C PHE A 153 -3.44 -5.90 -2.13
N LEU A 154 -3.37 -5.04 -1.12
CA LEU A 154 -2.13 -4.60 -0.51
C LEU A 154 -1.89 -5.45 0.74
N CYS A 155 -0.94 -6.37 0.67
CA CYS A 155 -0.68 -7.33 1.73
C CYS A 155 0.59 -6.93 2.49
N THR A 156 0.46 -6.55 3.77
CA THR A 156 1.57 -6.14 4.62
C THR A 156 1.95 -7.25 5.60
N TYR A 157 3.20 -7.71 5.54
CA TYR A 157 3.77 -8.58 6.58
C TYR A 157 4.30 -7.71 7.72
N VAL A 158 3.44 -7.44 8.71
CA VAL A 158 3.66 -6.43 9.76
C VAL A 158 4.84 -6.79 10.68
N ASP A 159 5.10 -8.08 10.90
CA ASP A 159 6.20 -8.55 11.77
C ASP A 159 7.57 -8.07 11.29
N LYS A 160 7.70 -7.77 10.00
CA LYS A 160 8.95 -7.30 9.38
C LYS A 160 8.89 -5.82 8.94
N GLU A 161 7.72 -5.15 9.11
CA GLU A 161 7.54 -3.78 8.63
C GLU A 161 8.53 -2.80 9.28
N GLY A 162 9.29 -2.10 8.44
CA GLY A 162 10.31 -1.14 8.86
C GLY A 162 11.57 -1.75 9.50
N MET A 163 11.65 -3.08 9.62
CA MET A 163 12.76 -3.78 10.31
C MET A 163 13.98 -4.01 9.41
N LEU A 164 13.85 -3.89 8.09
CA LEU A 164 14.91 -4.17 7.12
C LEU A 164 15.52 -5.59 7.28
N GLN A 165 14.68 -6.60 7.51
CA GLN A 165 15.09 -7.98 7.80
C GLN A 165 14.60 -9.01 6.78
N GLY A 166 14.19 -8.58 5.59
CA GLY A 166 13.53 -9.42 4.59
C GLY A 166 12.03 -9.57 4.85
N THR A 167 11.31 -10.11 3.88
CA THR A 167 9.87 -10.38 3.96
C THR A 167 9.61 -11.89 4.01
N ASP A 168 8.34 -12.29 4.20
CA ASP A 168 7.95 -13.71 4.19
C ASP A 168 7.49 -14.15 2.80
N LEU A 169 8.42 -14.64 1.98
CA LEU A 169 8.13 -15.09 0.61
C LEU A 169 7.20 -16.30 0.56
N GLU A 170 7.19 -17.15 1.61
CA GLU A 170 6.30 -18.29 1.67
C GLU A 170 4.85 -17.86 1.90
N TRP A 171 4.63 -16.89 2.78
CA TRP A 171 3.32 -16.31 2.98
C TRP A 171 2.79 -15.66 1.68
N PHE A 172 3.63 -14.94 0.94
CA PHE A 172 3.24 -14.34 -0.33
C PHE A 172 2.93 -15.40 -1.41
N ARG A 173 3.63 -16.55 -1.41
CA ARG A 173 3.31 -17.66 -2.31
C ARG A 173 1.92 -18.22 -2.02
N GLN A 174 1.59 -18.45 -0.75
CA GLN A 174 0.25 -18.91 -0.34
C GLN A 174 -0.85 -17.94 -0.76
N LEU A 175 -0.62 -16.63 -0.63
CA LEU A 175 -1.57 -15.62 -1.11
C LEU A 175 -1.74 -15.69 -2.64
N ARG A 176 -0.64 -15.84 -3.39
CA ARG A 176 -0.70 -15.93 -4.85
C ARG A 176 -1.45 -17.17 -5.33
N GLU A 177 -1.30 -18.29 -4.63
CA GLU A 177 -2.04 -19.53 -4.93
C GLU A 177 -3.53 -19.40 -4.63
N ALA A 178 -3.90 -18.57 -3.66
CA ALA A 178 -5.27 -18.39 -3.22
C ALA A 178 -6.09 -17.40 -4.05
N THR A 179 -5.48 -16.54 -4.87
CA THR A 179 -6.22 -15.53 -5.67
C THR A 179 -5.53 -15.22 -6.99
N ASN A 180 -6.30 -14.83 -8.01
CA ASN A 180 -5.79 -14.29 -9.27
C ASN A 180 -5.77 -12.75 -9.31
N HIS A 181 -6.32 -12.08 -8.30
CA HIS A 181 -6.29 -10.62 -8.19
C HIS A 181 -4.87 -10.08 -8.08
N GLU A 182 -4.70 -8.80 -8.38
CA GLU A 182 -3.42 -8.11 -8.14
C GLU A 182 -3.03 -8.23 -6.66
N ILE A 183 -1.78 -8.61 -6.38
CA ILE A 183 -1.19 -8.57 -5.06
C ILE A 183 -0.04 -7.59 -5.07
N THR A 184 -0.03 -6.68 -4.11
CA THR A 184 1.12 -5.84 -3.77
C THR A 184 1.64 -6.24 -2.40
N ALA A 185 2.87 -6.70 -2.35
CA ALA A 185 3.56 -7.03 -1.12
C ALA A 185 4.12 -5.78 -0.44
N ALA A 186 4.00 -5.70 0.87
CA ALA A 186 4.63 -4.71 1.74
C ALA A 186 5.16 -5.37 3.01
N GLY A 187 6.05 -4.68 3.73
CA GLY A 187 6.64 -5.17 4.97
C GLY A 187 7.94 -5.95 4.78
N GLY A 188 9.03 -5.35 5.22
CA GLY A 188 10.35 -6.00 5.30
C GLY A 188 11.12 -6.16 3.99
N ILE A 189 10.59 -5.85 2.84
CA ILE A 189 11.27 -5.97 1.54
C ILE A 189 12.51 -5.08 1.54
N THR A 190 13.71 -5.66 1.42
CA THR A 190 14.97 -4.96 1.66
C THR A 190 16.08 -5.28 0.68
N THR A 191 15.93 -6.32 -0.12
CA THR A 191 16.93 -6.76 -1.07
C THR A 191 16.36 -6.85 -2.49
N MET A 192 17.24 -6.80 -3.48
CA MET A 192 16.87 -7.05 -4.88
C MET A 192 16.39 -8.49 -5.09
N GLU A 193 16.87 -9.43 -4.28
CA GLU A 193 16.45 -10.83 -4.28
C GLU A 193 14.98 -10.95 -3.86
N ASP A 194 14.56 -10.25 -2.80
CA ASP A 194 13.15 -10.21 -2.36
C ASP A 194 12.26 -9.72 -3.52
N ILE A 195 12.66 -8.63 -4.17
CA ILE A 195 11.91 -8.01 -5.28
C ILE A 195 11.83 -8.96 -6.48
N ARG A 196 12.93 -9.60 -6.86
CA ARG A 196 12.95 -10.58 -7.97
C ARG A 196 12.07 -11.79 -7.67
N ALA A 197 12.11 -12.30 -6.43
CA ALA A 197 11.28 -13.41 -6.01
C ALA A 197 9.78 -13.06 -6.06
N LEU A 198 9.38 -11.90 -5.54
CA LEU A 198 8.00 -11.41 -5.62
C LEU A 198 7.56 -11.19 -7.08
N THR A 199 8.43 -10.59 -7.90
CA THR A 199 8.15 -10.37 -9.34
C THR A 199 7.96 -11.69 -10.09
N ALA A 200 8.76 -12.72 -9.79
CA ALA A 200 8.63 -14.05 -10.39
C ALA A 200 7.27 -14.73 -10.04
N MET A 201 6.68 -14.36 -8.91
CA MET A 201 5.32 -14.78 -8.51
C MET A 201 4.22 -13.87 -9.10
N GLY A 202 4.54 -12.85 -9.91
CA GLY A 202 3.59 -11.87 -10.41
C GLY A 202 3.05 -10.92 -9.32
N ILE A 203 3.83 -10.72 -8.24
CA ILE A 203 3.47 -9.87 -7.11
C ILE A 203 4.21 -8.55 -7.21
N HIS A 204 3.50 -7.45 -7.00
CA HIS A 204 4.07 -6.09 -6.94
C HIS A 204 4.75 -5.87 -5.58
N SER A 205 5.70 -4.92 -5.53
CA SER A 205 6.44 -4.59 -4.31
C SER A 205 6.20 -3.14 -3.92
N ALA A 206 5.58 -2.89 -2.77
CA ALA A 206 5.46 -1.58 -2.15
C ALA A 206 6.68 -1.33 -1.26
N LEU A 207 7.43 -0.26 -1.53
CA LEU A 207 8.71 0.02 -0.90
C LEU A 207 8.70 1.37 -0.18
N GLY A 208 8.96 1.34 1.12
CA GLY A 208 9.16 2.50 1.98
C GLY A 208 10.58 2.57 2.49
N MET A 209 10.80 2.15 3.73
CA MET A 209 12.03 2.29 4.50
C MET A 209 13.31 1.95 3.72
N ALA A 210 13.31 0.90 2.90
CA ALA A 210 14.49 0.48 2.14
C ALA A 210 14.97 1.53 1.10
N ILE A 211 14.04 2.31 0.53
CA ILE A 211 14.36 3.43 -0.36
C ILE A 211 14.87 4.62 0.45
N TYR A 212 14.17 5.00 1.53
CA TYR A 212 14.51 6.17 2.34
C TYR A 212 15.85 6.04 3.05
N THR A 213 16.28 4.82 3.37
CA THR A 213 17.59 4.54 3.96
C THR A 213 18.70 4.36 2.93
N GLY A 214 18.39 4.41 1.62
CA GLY A 214 19.34 4.17 0.55
C GLY A 214 19.79 2.70 0.44
N ARG A 215 19.09 1.78 1.08
CA ARG A 215 19.40 0.34 1.00
C ARG A 215 19.10 -0.24 -0.37
N LEU A 216 18.08 0.30 -1.04
CA LEU A 216 17.73 0.01 -2.42
C LEU A 216 17.93 1.26 -3.27
N ASP A 217 18.64 1.12 -4.39
CA ASP A 217 18.90 2.22 -5.31
C ASP A 217 17.70 2.48 -6.23
N LEU A 218 17.23 3.73 -6.25
CA LEU A 218 16.05 4.12 -7.04
C LEU A 218 16.24 3.91 -8.55
N ALA A 219 17.43 4.16 -9.09
CA ALA A 219 17.66 4.01 -10.52
C ALA A 219 17.71 2.53 -10.93
N GLU A 220 18.18 1.64 -10.03
CA GLU A 220 18.11 0.20 -10.26
C GLU A 220 16.67 -0.29 -10.22
N LEU A 221 15.88 0.19 -9.25
CA LEU A 221 14.46 -0.14 -9.12
C LEU A 221 13.64 0.35 -10.31
N ALA A 222 13.87 1.56 -10.79
CA ALA A 222 13.18 2.11 -11.95
C ALA A 222 13.45 1.28 -13.21
N ARG A 223 14.70 0.84 -13.41
CA ARG A 223 15.07 -0.05 -14.53
C ARG A 223 14.32 -1.37 -14.49
N LEU A 224 14.07 -1.95 -13.31
CA LEU A 224 13.28 -3.18 -13.20
C LEU A 224 11.84 -3.01 -13.66
N ASN A 225 11.22 -1.86 -13.43
CA ASN A 225 9.86 -1.57 -13.90
C ASN A 225 9.76 -1.51 -15.45
N VAL A 226 10.86 -1.19 -16.14
CA VAL A 226 10.92 -1.21 -17.63
C VAL A 226 10.98 -2.65 -18.15
N TYR A 227 11.72 -3.53 -17.49
CA TYR A 227 11.84 -4.94 -17.89
C TYR A 227 10.59 -5.78 -17.56
N TYR A 228 9.83 -5.38 -16.56
CA TYR A 228 8.61 -6.05 -16.14
C TYR A 228 7.45 -5.04 -16.08
N PRO A 229 7.03 -4.50 -17.25
CA PRO A 229 5.90 -3.59 -17.27
C PRO A 229 4.67 -4.31 -16.70
N PRO A 230 3.78 -3.60 -15.97
CA PRO A 230 2.53 -4.19 -15.56
C PRO A 230 1.80 -4.72 -16.79
N SER A 231 1.27 -5.94 -16.70
CA SER A 231 0.41 -6.47 -17.75
C SER A 231 -0.72 -5.48 -18.00
N VAL A 232 -0.75 -4.90 -19.19
CA VAL A 232 -1.84 -4.04 -19.63
C VAL A 232 -3.06 -4.94 -19.81
N SER A 233 -3.94 -4.97 -18.81
CA SER A 233 -5.26 -5.61 -18.90
C SER A 233 -6.25 -4.64 -19.48
#